data_87b6f6b817dfa737e6e0c66507c0633c
#
_entry.id   87b6f6b817dfa737e6e0c66507c0633c
#
_cell.length_a   1.000
_cell.length_b   1.000
_cell.length_c   1.000
_cell.angle_alpha   90.00
_cell.angle_beta   90.00
_cell.angle_gamma   90.00
#
_symmetry.space_group_name_H-M   'P 1'
#
loop_
_entity.id
_entity.type
_entity.pdbx_description
1 polymer ?
#
loop_
_entity_poly.entity_id
_entity_poly.type
_entity_poly.pdbx_seq_one_letter_code
_entity_poly.pdbx_strand_id
1 'polypeptide(L)'
;MKFSFREGPTAFGLGQQRAMFAIVTGIMILGLVIPLWYVMEISFDAPHGGNLSYWISVLSKKRLLRVISHSFTLAILVSVISTALSFLAAWLLWACRFPKAVSQAFRLVILTAFFLPSITYGFAVIYSFGREGLITRLIGQLPFSIYGFNGLLIAGVVYCTPFAFILVQNSFLYVNRNCQTVCQMLGDGKLRTFYMSALRPVAGSLCSAFLLTFFRDFTDFGIAASVGGRYEVLPTVLYAYMMGSVPDFGRGAVIAVLMLLPSVAAVFLLRYASRLNFESSQASQLVENRAGIGLRLGGAAFLTLLSLFILSVLAVVFVVPFVENYPYKMNFSLATLRRLVSDQSIASSFYNSLYMSALTAIVGGAVCYVAALLSTRSSLPRPAGAALDFFTILTNSVPGMVLGVGYTFVFSGSFLMNSFALIVLCNIVHFFTTPYVMCTDALSRLNRGYEITSAIMGDSYLASLRRVILPNSFSTICAVWSYMFINAMVTISAVVFICGARTQVMTTRIREMQYYERFDAVFVLSFLIFATNVAVKLFFDVLPVWAPRISRAIKARRAAHAAAPALSN
;
A
#
# COMPACT_ATOMS: atom_id res chain seq x y z
N MET A 1 32.27 -6.36 12.54
CA MET A 1 33.30 -5.54 11.85
C MET A 1 32.74 -5.14 10.49
N LYS A 2 32.11 -3.95 10.35
CA LYS A 2 31.62 -3.44 9.06
C LYS A 2 32.80 -2.71 8.40
N PHE A 3 33.47 -3.34 7.47
CA PHE A 3 34.43 -2.66 6.61
C PHE A 3 33.71 -1.68 5.69
N SER A 4 33.92 -0.40 5.95
CA SER A 4 33.43 0.73 5.16
C SER A 4 34.33 0.93 3.95
N PHE A 5 34.09 0.20 2.85
CA PHE A 5 34.65 0.57 1.55
C PHE A 5 33.74 1.64 0.90
N ARG A 6 33.95 2.91 1.27
CA ARG A 6 33.41 4.08 0.56
C ARG A 6 34.52 4.88 -0.16
N GLU A 7 35.56 4.20 -0.63
CA GLU A 7 36.59 4.82 -1.48
C GLU A 7 36.40 4.31 -2.91
N GLY A 8 35.40 4.89 -3.62
CA GLY A 8 35.35 4.87 -5.09
C GLY A 8 35.90 6.19 -5.65
N PRO A 9 36.18 6.29 -6.96
CA PRO A 9 36.75 7.50 -7.58
C PRO A 9 35.92 8.72 -7.22
N THR A 10 36.47 9.56 -6.38
CA THR A 10 35.81 10.60 -5.58
C THR A 10 35.20 11.76 -6.38
N ALA A 11 35.21 11.70 -7.71
CA ALA A 11 34.69 12.75 -8.59
C ALA A 11 33.72 12.28 -9.69
N PHE A 12 33.47 10.96 -9.86
CA PHE A 12 32.66 10.46 -10.97
C PHE A 12 31.20 10.90 -10.86
N GLY A 13 30.85 11.93 -11.65
CA GLY A 13 29.47 12.44 -11.69
C GLY A 13 29.03 13.26 -10.47
N LEU A 14 29.92 13.76 -9.63
CA LEU A 14 29.58 14.48 -8.38
C LEU A 14 28.63 15.66 -8.61
N GLY A 15 28.81 16.44 -9.69
CA GLY A 15 27.92 17.56 -10.05
C GLY A 15 26.50 17.08 -10.33
N GLN A 16 26.34 15.99 -11.11
CA GLN A 16 25.04 15.41 -11.43
C GLN A 16 24.38 14.80 -10.19
N GLN A 17 25.15 14.12 -9.33
CA GLN A 17 24.65 13.57 -8.07
C GLN A 17 24.16 14.66 -7.11
N ARG A 18 24.87 15.79 -7.01
CA ARG A 18 24.43 16.96 -6.22
C ARG A 18 23.15 17.57 -6.77
N ALA A 19 23.02 17.73 -8.09
CA ALA A 19 21.81 18.23 -8.71
C ALA A 19 20.61 17.30 -8.46
N MET A 20 20.79 15.99 -8.65
CA MET A 20 19.76 14.98 -8.36
C MET A 20 19.36 15.01 -6.88
N PHE A 21 20.32 15.14 -5.97
CA PHE A 21 20.06 15.24 -4.53
C PHE A 21 19.25 16.49 -4.19
N ALA A 22 19.61 17.65 -4.77
CA ALA A 22 18.87 18.89 -4.56
C ALA A 22 17.42 18.80 -5.06
N ILE A 23 17.18 18.15 -6.22
CA ILE A 23 15.83 17.95 -6.77
C ILE A 23 15.01 17.05 -5.83
N VAL A 24 15.53 15.88 -5.44
CA VAL A 24 14.81 14.95 -4.56
C VAL A 24 14.52 15.59 -3.20
N THR A 25 15.52 16.23 -2.61
CA THR A 25 15.35 16.93 -1.32
C THR A 25 14.36 18.09 -1.43
N GLY A 26 14.40 18.86 -2.52
CA GLY A 26 13.43 19.92 -2.80
C GLY A 26 12.00 19.40 -2.89
N ILE A 27 11.79 18.30 -3.60
CA ILE A 27 10.47 17.62 -3.68
C ILE A 27 10.00 17.19 -2.28
N MET A 28 10.89 16.61 -1.45
CA MET A 28 10.54 16.17 -0.10
C MET A 28 10.28 17.34 0.85
N ILE A 29 11.04 18.41 0.77
CA ILE A 29 10.79 19.61 1.59
C ILE A 29 9.45 20.23 1.22
N LEU A 30 9.22 20.49 -0.08
CA LEU A 30 7.99 21.10 -0.57
C LEU A 30 6.75 20.22 -0.31
N GLY A 31 6.88 18.94 -0.54
CA GLY A 31 5.75 18.02 -0.49
C GLY A 31 5.51 17.38 0.89
N LEU A 32 6.46 17.41 1.81
CA LEU A 32 6.33 16.76 3.12
C LEU A 32 6.57 17.72 4.28
N VAL A 33 7.76 18.35 4.31
CA VAL A 33 8.17 19.12 5.48
C VAL A 33 7.32 20.39 5.64
N ILE A 34 7.14 21.15 4.56
CA ILE A 34 6.37 22.39 4.57
C ILE A 34 4.90 22.12 4.93
N PRO A 35 4.17 21.18 4.32
CA PRO A 35 2.80 20.86 4.71
C PRO A 35 2.65 20.43 6.16
N LEU A 36 3.58 19.63 6.68
CA LEU A 36 3.54 19.23 8.09
C LEU A 36 3.81 20.40 9.04
N TRP A 37 4.73 21.30 8.67
CA TRP A 37 4.98 22.51 9.44
C TRP A 37 3.72 23.36 9.57
N TYR A 38 3.00 23.61 8.46
CA TYR A 38 1.75 24.37 8.48
C TYR A 38 0.64 23.67 9.29
N VAL A 39 0.53 22.35 9.25
CA VAL A 39 -0.41 21.62 10.12
C VAL A 39 -0.07 21.85 11.59
N MET A 40 1.22 21.80 11.95
CA MET A 40 1.66 22.06 13.32
C MET A 40 1.39 23.51 13.73
N GLU A 41 1.77 24.48 12.90
CA GLU A 41 1.56 25.91 13.12
C GLU A 41 0.08 26.23 13.37
N ILE A 42 -0.82 25.84 12.44
CA ILE A 42 -2.26 26.10 12.56
C ILE A 42 -2.87 25.38 13.78
N SER A 43 -2.32 24.23 14.20
CA SER A 43 -2.81 23.55 15.39
C SER A 43 -2.56 24.33 16.69
N PHE A 44 -1.56 25.25 16.69
CA PHE A 44 -1.24 26.11 17.81
C PHE A 44 -1.70 27.56 17.64
N ASP A 45 -1.99 28.00 16.40
CA ASP A 45 -2.40 29.36 16.05
C ASP A 45 -3.95 29.48 16.06
N ALA A 46 -4.56 29.40 17.22
CA ALA A 46 -6.01 29.46 17.34
C ALA A 46 -6.51 30.89 17.63
N PRO A 47 -7.77 31.24 17.23
CA PRO A 47 -8.34 32.59 17.28
C PRO A 47 -8.46 33.23 18.66
N HIS A 48 -8.16 32.52 19.74
CA HIS A 48 -8.31 32.97 21.12
C HIS A 48 -7.03 32.87 21.96
N GLY A 49 -5.89 33.25 21.41
CA GLY A 49 -4.62 33.29 22.12
C GLY A 49 -3.93 31.92 22.09
N GLY A 50 -3.37 31.57 20.92
CA GLY A 50 -2.67 30.33 20.64
C GLY A 50 -1.80 29.86 21.76
N ASN A 51 -2.05 28.68 22.25
CA ASN A 51 -1.20 27.95 23.17
C ASN A 51 -1.87 26.62 23.58
N LEU A 52 -1.24 25.89 24.45
CA LEU A 52 -1.69 24.64 25.06
C LEU A 52 -3.15 24.68 25.57
N SER A 53 -3.67 25.88 25.94
CA SER A 53 -5.06 26.08 26.35
C SER A 53 -6.08 25.71 25.28
N TYR A 54 -5.80 25.99 24.01
CA TYR A 54 -6.66 25.58 22.89
C TYR A 54 -6.71 24.06 22.74
N TRP A 55 -5.55 23.42 22.77
CA TRP A 55 -5.46 21.96 22.77
C TRP A 55 -6.26 21.34 23.92
N ILE A 56 -6.11 21.87 25.14
CA ILE A 56 -6.87 21.42 26.30
C ILE A 56 -8.37 21.60 26.06
N SER A 57 -8.80 22.73 25.52
CA SER A 57 -10.23 23.00 25.22
C SER A 57 -10.82 22.05 24.20
N VAL A 58 -10.02 21.62 23.20
CA VAL A 58 -10.43 20.64 22.19
C VAL A 58 -10.45 19.24 22.78
N LEU A 59 -9.39 18.84 23.48
CA LEU A 59 -9.24 17.51 24.10
C LEU A 59 -10.23 17.25 25.25
N SER A 60 -10.66 18.30 25.98
CA SER A 60 -11.63 18.16 27.08
C SER A 60 -13.04 17.80 26.63
N LYS A 61 -13.33 17.87 25.33
CA LYS A 61 -14.67 17.53 24.81
C LYS A 61 -14.91 16.02 24.92
N LYS A 62 -15.92 15.60 25.67
CA LYS A 62 -16.33 14.20 25.84
C LYS A 62 -16.52 13.46 24.51
N ARG A 63 -17.01 14.17 23.46
CA ARG A 63 -17.14 13.59 22.10
C ARG A 63 -15.79 13.19 21.54
N LEU A 64 -14.77 14.07 21.62
CA LEU A 64 -13.45 13.78 21.04
C LEU A 64 -12.75 12.65 21.78
N LEU A 65 -12.82 12.60 23.11
CA LEU A 65 -12.27 11.47 23.88
C LEU A 65 -12.90 10.14 23.47
N ARG A 66 -14.21 10.13 23.23
CA ARG A 66 -14.92 8.96 22.71
C ARG A 66 -14.43 8.57 21.32
N VAL A 67 -14.26 9.53 20.42
CA VAL A 67 -13.75 9.31 19.06
C VAL A 67 -12.33 8.75 19.08
N ILE A 68 -11.46 9.26 19.95
CA ILE A 68 -10.11 8.72 20.15
C ILE A 68 -10.19 7.27 20.61
N SER A 69 -10.98 6.99 21.66
CA SER A 69 -11.18 5.63 22.16
C SER A 69 -11.73 4.68 21.08
N HIS A 70 -12.71 5.13 20.29
CA HIS A 70 -13.27 4.36 19.18
C HIS A 70 -12.20 4.01 18.13
N SER A 71 -11.37 5.00 17.74
CA SER A 71 -10.31 4.79 16.73
C SER A 71 -9.26 3.80 17.21
N PHE A 72 -8.81 3.91 18.47
CA PHE A 72 -7.84 2.96 19.02
C PHE A 72 -8.43 1.56 19.20
N THR A 73 -9.64 1.45 19.76
CA THR A 73 -10.29 0.15 19.95
C THR A 73 -10.49 -0.58 18.62
N LEU A 74 -11.01 0.13 17.61
CA LEU A 74 -11.21 -0.44 16.27
C LEU A 74 -9.88 -0.90 15.68
N ALA A 75 -8.89 -0.02 15.60
CA ALA A 75 -7.60 -0.31 14.98
C ALA A 75 -6.85 -1.46 15.69
N ILE A 76 -6.90 -1.54 17.02
CA ILE A 76 -6.30 -2.65 17.77
C ILE A 76 -7.01 -3.96 17.44
N LEU A 77 -8.35 -4.00 17.45
CA LEU A 77 -9.10 -5.23 17.17
C LEU A 77 -8.93 -5.70 15.73
N VAL A 78 -9.02 -4.79 14.76
CA VAL A 78 -8.74 -5.09 13.35
C VAL A 78 -7.33 -5.67 13.20
N SER A 79 -6.34 -5.06 13.84
CA SER A 79 -4.94 -5.49 13.72
C SER A 79 -4.69 -6.85 14.35
N VAL A 80 -5.24 -7.10 15.54
CA VAL A 80 -5.11 -8.40 16.21
C VAL A 80 -5.73 -9.50 15.35
N ILE A 81 -6.97 -9.29 14.88
CA ILE A 81 -7.70 -10.29 14.08
C ILE A 81 -7.01 -10.51 12.73
N SER A 82 -6.67 -9.45 12.00
CA SER A 82 -6.01 -9.54 10.69
C SER A 82 -4.65 -10.22 10.79
N THR A 83 -3.85 -9.90 11.83
CA THR A 83 -2.54 -10.53 12.04
C THR A 83 -2.68 -11.99 12.42
N ALA A 84 -3.64 -12.35 13.27
CA ALA A 84 -3.90 -13.73 13.67
C ALA A 84 -4.38 -14.58 12.48
N LEU A 85 -5.33 -14.10 11.68
CA LEU A 85 -5.81 -14.77 10.48
C LEU A 85 -4.68 -14.95 9.45
N SER A 86 -3.87 -13.92 9.26
CA SER A 86 -2.73 -13.94 8.34
C SER A 86 -1.64 -14.91 8.79
N PHE A 87 -1.34 -14.95 10.09
CA PHE A 87 -0.40 -15.91 10.66
C PHE A 87 -0.88 -17.34 10.45
N LEU A 88 -2.14 -17.64 10.81
CA LEU A 88 -2.71 -18.97 10.64
C LEU A 88 -2.71 -19.40 9.17
N ALA A 89 -3.13 -18.51 8.26
CA ALA A 89 -3.12 -18.80 6.83
C ALA A 89 -1.70 -19.07 6.30
N ALA A 90 -0.73 -18.21 6.63
CA ALA A 90 0.66 -18.36 6.19
C ALA A 90 1.31 -19.61 6.78
N TRP A 91 1.09 -19.88 8.08
CA TRP A 91 1.59 -21.08 8.75
C TRP A 91 1.00 -22.36 8.15
N LEU A 92 -0.31 -22.42 7.91
CA LEU A 92 -0.96 -23.59 7.31
C LEU A 92 -0.47 -23.85 5.88
N LEU A 93 -0.30 -22.81 5.07
CA LEU A 93 0.27 -22.94 3.73
C LEU A 93 1.72 -23.43 3.77
N TRP A 94 2.50 -23.01 4.79
CA TRP A 94 3.86 -23.46 4.99
C TRP A 94 3.94 -24.90 5.54
N ALA A 95 3.12 -25.23 6.56
CA ALA A 95 3.16 -26.53 7.25
C ALA A 95 2.53 -27.66 6.45
N CYS A 96 1.36 -27.43 5.83
CA CYS A 96 0.57 -28.50 5.18
C CYS A 96 1.07 -28.87 3.78
N ARG A 97 1.93 -28.08 3.14
CA ARG A 97 2.46 -28.35 1.79
C ARG A 97 1.38 -28.75 0.78
N PHE A 98 0.36 -27.94 0.65
CA PHE A 98 -0.66 -28.15 -0.38
C PHE A 98 -0.05 -28.15 -1.79
N PRO A 99 -0.68 -28.79 -2.79
CA PRO A 99 -0.29 -28.68 -4.18
C PRO A 99 -0.11 -27.22 -4.59
N LYS A 100 0.86 -26.93 -5.46
CA LYS A 100 1.19 -25.55 -5.87
C LYS A 100 -0.03 -24.77 -6.34
N ALA A 101 -0.91 -25.39 -7.17
CA ALA A 101 -2.12 -24.76 -7.67
C ALA A 101 -3.09 -24.36 -6.53
N VAL A 102 -3.30 -25.25 -5.55
CA VAL A 102 -4.16 -25.00 -4.38
C VAL A 102 -3.59 -23.87 -3.52
N SER A 103 -2.28 -23.93 -3.23
CA SER A 103 -1.61 -22.86 -2.47
C SER A 103 -1.69 -21.51 -3.18
N GLN A 104 -1.54 -21.49 -4.50
CA GLN A 104 -1.67 -20.27 -5.30
C GLN A 104 -3.12 -19.76 -5.31
N ALA A 105 -4.11 -20.63 -5.41
CA ALA A 105 -5.53 -20.23 -5.36
C ALA A 105 -5.87 -19.53 -4.03
N PHE A 106 -5.49 -20.09 -2.88
CA PHE A 106 -5.70 -19.44 -1.58
C PHE A 106 -4.99 -18.09 -1.48
N ARG A 107 -3.73 -18.01 -1.95
CA ARG A 107 -2.98 -16.76 -1.98
C ARG A 107 -3.67 -15.70 -2.84
N LEU A 108 -4.12 -16.07 -4.04
CA LEU A 108 -4.80 -15.16 -4.96
C LEU A 108 -6.08 -14.60 -4.34
N VAL A 109 -6.90 -15.46 -3.70
CA VAL A 109 -8.12 -15.01 -3.02
C VAL A 109 -7.80 -14.00 -1.92
N ILE A 110 -6.83 -14.29 -1.03
CA ILE A 110 -6.46 -13.36 0.04
C ILE A 110 -5.96 -12.03 -0.55
N LEU A 111 -5.17 -12.08 -1.64
CA LEU A 111 -4.57 -10.89 -2.26
C LEU A 111 -5.54 -10.11 -3.17
N THR A 112 -6.69 -10.67 -3.54
CA THR A 112 -7.71 -9.98 -4.37
C THR A 112 -8.13 -8.65 -3.75
N ALA A 113 -8.25 -8.63 -2.43
CA ALA A 113 -8.61 -7.44 -1.68
C ALA A 113 -7.57 -6.28 -1.79
N PHE A 114 -6.34 -6.53 -2.22
CA PHE A 114 -5.31 -5.48 -2.35
C PHE A 114 -5.62 -4.45 -3.47
N PHE A 115 -6.40 -4.81 -4.47
CA PHE A 115 -6.61 -4.02 -5.68
C PHE A 115 -7.80 -3.06 -5.64
N LEU A 116 -8.52 -3.01 -4.51
CA LEU A 116 -9.71 -2.19 -4.33
C LEU A 116 -9.45 -0.98 -3.42
N PRO A 117 -10.13 0.16 -3.66
CA PRO A 117 -10.11 1.30 -2.74
C PRO A 117 -10.72 0.95 -1.38
N SER A 118 -10.20 1.55 -0.30
CA SER A 118 -10.70 1.28 1.06
C SER A 118 -12.20 1.56 1.22
N ILE A 119 -12.71 2.61 0.60
CA ILE A 119 -14.14 2.97 0.64
C ILE A 119 -15.07 1.86 0.10
N THR A 120 -14.60 1.06 -0.85
CA THR A 120 -15.38 -0.04 -1.44
C THR A 120 -15.71 -1.12 -0.43
N TYR A 121 -14.84 -1.38 0.56
CA TYR A 121 -15.05 -2.46 1.55
C TYR A 121 -16.23 -2.20 2.45
N GLY A 122 -16.44 -0.95 2.88
CA GLY A 122 -17.61 -0.61 3.69
C GLY A 122 -18.91 -0.81 2.93
N PHE A 123 -18.97 -0.40 1.65
CA PHE A 123 -20.14 -0.70 0.80
C PHE A 123 -20.29 -2.18 0.53
N ALA A 124 -19.19 -2.89 0.29
CA ALA A 124 -19.21 -4.32 0.09
C ALA A 124 -19.79 -5.07 1.30
N VAL A 125 -19.44 -4.66 2.52
CA VAL A 125 -20.03 -5.21 3.75
C VAL A 125 -21.53 -4.91 3.83
N ILE A 126 -21.96 -3.67 3.55
CA ILE A 126 -23.38 -3.30 3.57
C ILE A 126 -24.18 -4.12 2.54
N TYR A 127 -23.68 -4.24 1.32
CA TYR A 127 -24.39 -4.92 0.23
C TYR A 127 -24.27 -6.45 0.31
N SER A 128 -23.29 -6.99 1.03
CA SER A 128 -23.22 -8.43 1.30
C SER A 128 -24.05 -8.83 2.50
N PHE A 129 -23.97 -8.09 3.61
CA PHE A 129 -24.50 -8.49 4.92
C PHE A 129 -25.57 -7.55 5.49
N GLY A 130 -25.91 -6.45 4.80
CA GLY A 130 -27.01 -5.57 5.20
C GLY A 130 -28.38 -6.24 5.10
N ARG A 131 -29.45 -5.54 5.42
CA ARG A 131 -30.82 -6.10 5.45
C ARG A 131 -31.23 -6.77 4.13
N GLU A 132 -30.86 -6.18 3.00
CA GLU A 132 -31.12 -6.68 1.65
C GLU A 132 -29.84 -7.22 0.98
N GLY A 133 -28.84 -7.59 1.78
CA GLY A 133 -27.55 -8.05 1.30
C GLY A 133 -27.59 -9.40 0.61
N LEU A 134 -26.66 -9.65 -0.31
CA LEU A 134 -26.54 -10.88 -1.07
C LEU A 134 -26.46 -12.12 -0.16
N ILE A 135 -25.60 -12.06 0.85
CA ILE A 135 -25.39 -13.16 1.79
C ILE A 135 -26.55 -13.27 2.78
N THR A 136 -27.09 -12.13 3.24
CA THR A 136 -28.26 -12.12 4.13
C THR A 136 -29.47 -12.81 3.50
N ARG A 137 -29.66 -12.68 2.21
CA ARG A 137 -30.72 -13.40 1.47
C ARG A 137 -30.51 -14.91 1.40
N LEU A 138 -29.25 -15.36 1.44
CA LEU A 138 -28.90 -16.78 1.37
C LEU A 138 -28.96 -17.47 2.74
N ILE A 139 -28.48 -16.81 3.80
CA ILE A 139 -28.31 -17.41 5.13
C ILE A 139 -29.27 -16.86 6.19
N GLY A 140 -30.09 -15.85 5.85
CA GLY A 140 -30.96 -15.15 6.80
C GLY A 140 -30.29 -13.92 7.44
N GLN A 141 -31.09 -13.17 8.22
CA GLN A 141 -30.60 -11.94 8.88
C GLN A 141 -29.60 -12.27 9.98
N LEU A 142 -28.52 -11.46 10.02
CA LEU A 142 -27.53 -11.55 11.08
C LEU A 142 -28.10 -11.05 12.41
N PRO A 143 -27.70 -11.64 13.56
CA PRO A 143 -28.19 -11.27 14.88
C PRO A 143 -27.67 -9.90 15.37
N PHE A 144 -26.84 -9.21 14.58
CA PHE A 144 -26.23 -7.93 14.91
C PHE A 144 -26.29 -6.94 13.74
N SER A 145 -26.26 -5.66 14.05
CA SER A 145 -26.23 -4.59 13.04
C SER A 145 -24.87 -4.54 12.34
N ILE A 146 -24.89 -4.50 11.02
CA ILE A 146 -23.70 -4.30 10.18
C ILE A 146 -23.25 -2.82 10.15
N TYR A 147 -24.14 -1.90 10.48
CA TYR A 147 -23.79 -0.46 10.51
C TYR A 147 -23.03 -0.11 11.79
N GLY A 148 -22.01 0.74 11.68
CA GLY A 148 -21.18 1.17 12.81
C GLY A 148 -20.04 0.20 13.08
N PHE A 149 -19.77 -0.09 14.37
CA PHE A 149 -18.60 -0.84 14.82
C PHE A 149 -18.41 -2.20 14.12
N ASN A 150 -19.46 -3.02 14.02
CA ASN A 150 -19.34 -4.36 13.45
C ASN A 150 -18.97 -4.32 11.96
N GLY A 151 -19.58 -3.42 11.20
CA GLY A 151 -19.24 -3.26 9.78
C GLY A 151 -17.84 -2.70 9.57
N LEU A 152 -17.42 -1.75 10.41
CA LEU A 152 -16.06 -1.23 10.40
C LEU A 152 -15.05 -2.35 10.68
N LEU A 153 -15.32 -3.18 11.70
CA LEU A 153 -14.46 -4.31 12.07
C LEU A 153 -14.33 -5.32 10.93
N ILE A 154 -15.45 -5.75 10.33
CA ILE A 154 -15.45 -6.73 9.22
C ILE A 154 -14.71 -6.15 8.00
N ALA A 155 -15.06 -4.92 7.60
CA ALA A 155 -14.43 -4.27 6.46
C ALA A 155 -12.93 -4.04 6.67
N GLY A 156 -12.53 -3.57 7.87
CA GLY A 156 -11.15 -3.35 8.26
C GLY A 156 -10.33 -4.65 8.27
N VAL A 157 -10.89 -5.74 8.79
CA VAL A 157 -10.23 -7.07 8.77
C VAL A 157 -9.99 -7.54 7.34
N VAL A 158 -11.00 -7.49 6.46
CA VAL A 158 -10.83 -7.90 5.05
C VAL A 158 -9.82 -7.03 4.33
N TYR A 159 -9.83 -5.71 4.58
CA TYR A 159 -8.90 -4.75 4.00
C TYR A 159 -7.46 -4.92 4.48
N CYS A 160 -7.24 -5.18 5.77
CA CYS A 160 -5.91 -5.27 6.38
C CYS A 160 -5.24 -6.65 6.22
N THR A 161 -6.04 -7.73 6.12
CA THR A 161 -5.52 -9.11 6.04
C THR A 161 -4.50 -9.33 4.92
N PRO A 162 -4.65 -8.84 3.66
CA PRO A 162 -3.65 -9.05 2.60
C PRO A 162 -2.27 -8.50 2.95
N PHE A 163 -2.22 -7.36 3.61
CA PHE A 163 -0.96 -6.69 3.99
C PHE A 163 -0.21 -7.47 5.08
N ALA A 164 -0.92 -7.89 6.13
CA ALA A 164 -0.37 -8.75 7.16
C ALA A 164 0.07 -10.09 6.58
N PHE A 165 -0.73 -10.68 5.68
CA PHE A 165 -0.45 -11.97 5.07
C PHE A 165 0.84 -11.96 4.25
N ILE A 166 1.08 -10.92 3.42
CA ILE A 166 2.31 -10.80 2.63
C ILE A 166 3.54 -10.77 3.54
N LEU A 167 3.51 -9.97 4.62
CA LEU A 167 4.62 -9.84 5.55
C LEU A 167 4.94 -11.16 6.25
N VAL A 168 3.93 -11.79 6.82
CA VAL A 168 4.09 -13.04 7.57
C VAL A 168 4.48 -14.18 6.64
N GLN A 169 3.87 -14.28 5.46
CA GLN A 169 4.17 -15.31 4.48
C GLN A 169 5.61 -15.22 3.98
N ASN A 170 6.11 -14.02 3.70
CA ASN A 170 7.50 -13.81 3.28
C ASN A 170 8.47 -14.26 4.37
N SER A 171 8.14 -14.09 5.63
CA SER A 171 8.99 -14.55 6.74
C SER A 171 9.06 -16.06 6.83
N PHE A 172 7.96 -16.77 6.52
CA PHE A 172 7.98 -18.23 6.49
C PHE A 172 8.88 -18.83 5.38
N LEU A 173 9.28 -18.04 4.37
CA LEU A 173 10.25 -18.49 3.36
C LEU A 173 11.65 -18.70 3.97
N TYR A 174 11.97 -18.03 5.07
CA TYR A 174 13.27 -18.09 5.74
C TYR A 174 13.26 -18.97 7.00
N VAL A 175 12.11 -19.52 7.39
CA VAL A 175 11.99 -20.41 8.56
C VAL A 175 12.58 -21.78 8.25
N ASN A 176 13.56 -22.21 9.06
CA ASN A 176 14.19 -23.51 8.92
C ASN A 176 13.25 -24.63 9.43
N ARG A 177 12.84 -25.51 8.54
CA ARG A 177 11.95 -26.64 8.86
C ARG A 177 12.58 -27.69 9.74
N ASN A 178 13.91 -27.82 9.73
CA ASN A 178 14.62 -28.77 10.58
C ASN A 178 14.43 -28.49 12.07
N CYS A 179 14.11 -27.24 12.43
CA CYS A 179 13.81 -26.87 13.81
C CYS A 179 12.65 -27.70 14.40
N GLN A 180 11.61 -28.00 13.58
CA GLN A 180 10.51 -28.87 14.02
C GLN A 180 10.99 -30.29 14.33
N THR A 181 11.84 -30.87 13.49
CA THR A 181 12.40 -32.21 13.67
C THR A 181 13.30 -32.24 14.90
N VAL A 182 14.15 -31.23 15.08
CA VAL A 182 15.03 -31.13 16.27
C VAL A 182 14.20 -31.05 17.56
N CYS A 183 13.17 -30.23 17.62
CA CYS A 183 12.26 -30.16 18.78
C CYS A 183 11.62 -31.53 19.09
N GLN A 184 11.20 -32.27 18.05
CA GLN A 184 10.63 -33.60 18.21
C GLN A 184 11.65 -34.62 18.72
N MET A 185 12.91 -34.57 18.21
CA MET A 185 14.01 -35.43 18.69
C MET A 185 14.38 -35.14 20.15
N LEU A 186 14.23 -33.89 20.58
CA LEU A 186 14.46 -33.49 21.98
C LEU A 186 13.26 -33.82 22.91
N GLY A 187 12.20 -34.46 22.39
CA GLY A 187 11.03 -34.84 23.18
C GLY A 187 10.11 -33.70 23.52
N ASP A 188 10.21 -32.55 22.82
CA ASP A 188 9.35 -31.41 23.06
C ASP A 188 7.87 -31.71 22.71
N GLY A 189 6.95 -31.31 23.60
CA GLY A 189 5.52 -31.41 23.36
C GLY A 189 5.04 -30.57 22.17
N LYS A 190 3.86 -30.87 21.62
CA LYS A 190 3.30 -30.21 20.41
C LYS A 190 3.25 -28.66 20.50
N LEU A 191 2.86 -28.11 21.66
CA LEU A 191 2.79 -26.65 21.85
C LEU A 191 4.19 -26.00 21.84
N ARG A 192 5.16 -26.62 22.50
CA ARG A 192 6.54 -26.12 22.53
C ARG A 192 7.19 -26.20 21.14
N THR A 193 6.97 -27.31 20.43
CA THR A 193 7.42 -27.47 19.03
C THR A 193 6.80 -26.39 18.15
N PHE A 194 5.49 -26.13 18.25
CA PHE A 194 4.82 -25.06 17.50
C PHE A 194 5.41 -23.68 17.83
N TYR A 195 5.58 -23.36 19.11
CA TYR A 195 6.16 -22.10 19.53
C TYR A 195 7.55 -21.89 18.97
N MET A 196 8.44 -22.87 19.09
CA MET A 196 9.85 -22.78 18.69
C MET A 196 10.05 -22.82 17.18
N SER A 197 9.24 -23.61 16.44
CA SER A 197 9.42 -23.82 15.00
C SER A 197 8.58 -22.91 14.12
N ALA A 198 7.47 -22.35 14.62
CA ALA A 198 6.55 -21.53 13.84
C ALA A 198 6.39 -20.11 14.38
N LEU A 199 6.12 -19.94 15.69
CA LEU A 199 5.77 -18.62 16.24
C LEU A 199 7.02 -17.76 16.49
N ARG A 200 8.00 -18.29 17.21
CA ARG A 200 9.23 -17.58 17.59
C ARG A 200 10.05 -17.05 16.39
N PRO A 201 10.27 -17.84 15.31
CA PRO A 201 11.03 -17.35 14.16
C PRO A 201 10.38 -16.19 13.41
N VAL A 202 9.04 -16.06 13.44
CA VAL A 202 8.29 -15.01 12.74
C VAL A 202 7.76 -13.92 13.68
N ALA A 203 8.13 -13.95 14.97
CA ALA A 203 7.61 -13.03 15.98
C ALA A 203 7.82 -11.55 15.61
N GLY A 204 9.01 -11.18 15.12
CA GLY A 204 9.28 -9.82 14.66
C GLY A 204 8.41 -9.41 13.48
N SER A 205 8.12 -10.33 12.57
CA SER A 205 7.23 -10.08 11.43
C SER A 205 5.76 -9.99 11.85
N LEU A 206 5.35 -10.73 12.89
CA LEU A 206 4.02 -10.60 13.48
C LEU A 206 3.84 -9.24 14.15
N CYS A 207 4.82 -8.79 14.92
CA CYS A 207 4.81 -7.43 15.48
C CYS A 207 4.76 -6.37 14.37
N SER A 208 5.52 -6.55 13.31
CA SER A 208 5.51 -5.65 12.17
C SER A 208 4.18 -5.66 11.43
N ALA A 209 3.56 -6.83 11.24
CA ALA A 209 2.25 -6.98 10.63
C ALA A 209 1.15 -6.31 11.47
N PHE A 210 1.17 -6.51 12.79
CA PHE A 210 0.25 -5.85 13.71
C PHE A 210 0.38 -4.32 13.63
N LEU A 211 1.59 -3.78 13.71
CA LEU A 211 1.82 -2.34 13.67
C LEU A 211 1.43 -1.74 12.31
N LEU A 212 1.72 -2.43 11.20
CA LEU A 212 1.33 -1.98 9.88
C LEU A 212 -0.19 -1.95 9.70
N THR A 213 -0.89 -3.00 10.13
CA THR A 213 -2.36 -3.06 10.03
C THR A 213 -3.03 -2.09 10.99
N PHE A 214 -2.47 -1.89 12.20
CA PHE A 214 -2.92 -0.86 13.14
C PHE A 214 -2.84 0.54 12.52
N PHE A 215 -1.68 0.91 11.99
CA PHE A 215 -1.49 2.20 11.34
C PHE A 215 -2.46 2.38 10.16
N ARG A 216 -2.61 1.34 9.34
CA ARG A 216 -3.43 1.37 8.14
C ARG A 216 -4.92 1.57 8.46
N ASP A 217 -5.46 0.85 9.44
CA ASP A 217 -6.86 0.97 9.86
C ASP A 217 -7.10 2.28 10.64
N PHE A 218 -6.18 2.64 11.55
CA PHE A 218 -6.27 3.87 12.35
C PHE A 218 -6.35 5.14 11.50
N THR A 219 -5.73 5.13 10.32
CA THR A 219 -5.67 6.29 9.42
C THR A 219 -6.62 6.19 8.22
N ASP A 220 -7.37 5.08 8.10
CA ASP A 220 -8.27 4.89 6.96
C ASP A 220 -9.53 5.75 7.08
N PHE A 221 -9.76 6.52 6.02
CA PHE A 221 -10.97 7.32 5.88
C PHE A 221 -12.09 6.57 5.13
N GLY A 222 -11.72 5.78 4.12
CA GLY A 222 -12.67 5.24 3.17
C GLY A 222 -13.69 4.28 3.79
N ILE A 223 -13.22 3.30 4.57
CA ILE A 223 -14.08 2.36 5.28
C ILE A 223 -14.96 3.12 6.28
N ALA A 224 -14.35 4.01 7.06
CA ALA A 224 -15.06 4.76 8.08
C ALA A 224 -16.16 5.67 7.49
N ALA A 225 -15.89 6.29 6.34
CA ALA A 225 -16.86 7.14 5.64
C ALA A 225 -18.01 6.35 5.01
N SER A 226 -17.82 5.07 4.70
CA SER A 226 -18.83 4.24 4.01
C SER A 226 -19.77 3.51 4.96
N VAL A 227 -19.28 2.88 6.04
CA VAL A 227 -20.08 2.00 6.92
C VAL A 227 -20.11 2.46 8.38
N GLY A 228 -19.32 3.48 8.75
CA GLY A 228 -19.18 3.93 10.14
C GLY A 228 -20.47 4.43 10.79
N GLY A 229 -21.36 5.07 10.04
CA GLY A 229 -22.63 5.57 10.55
C GLY A 229 -22.45 6.48 11.77
N ARG A 230 -23.01 6.08 12.92
CA ARG A 230 -22.89 6.82 14.19
C ARG A 230 -21.61 6.52 14.97
N TYR A 231 -20.81 5.55 14.54
CA TYR A 231 -19.52 5.22 15.17
C TYR A 231 -18.42 6.07 14.57
N GLU A 232 -18.24 7.25 15.16
CA GLU A 232 -17.24 8.22 14.68
C GLU A 232 -15.82 7.78 15.05
N VAL A 233 -14.88 7.96 14.12
CA VAL A 233 -13.44 7.76 14.29
C VAL A 233 -12.67 9.01 13.86
N LEU A 234 -11.40 9.14 14.25
CA LEU A 234 -10.59 10.34 13.98
C LEU A 234 -10.58 10.77 12.50
N PRO A 235 -10.41 9.88 11.52
CA PRO A 235 -10.43 10.28 10.10
C PRO A 235 -11.76 10.91 9.66
N THR A 236 -12.90 10.40 10.11
CA THR A 236 -14.21 10.97 9.72
C THR A 236 -14.46 12.31 10.39
N VAL A 237 -14.01 12.51 11.62
CA VAL A 237 -14.14 13.78 12.35
C VAL A 237 -13.18 14.83 11.76
N LEU A 238 -11.95 14.43 11.38
CA LEU A 238 -11.03 15.30 10.65
C LEU A 238 -11.66 15.80 9.36
N TYR A 239 -12.22 14.89 8.55
CA TYR A 239 -12.91 15.25 7.32
C TYR A 239 -14.09 16.22 7.57
N ALA A 240 -14.89 15.97 8.60
CA ALA A 240 -16.02 16.80 8.94
C ALA A 240 -15.60 18.24 9.34
N TYR A 241 -14.49 18.42 10.06
CA TYR A 241 -13.96 19.73 10.40
C TYR A 241 -13.34 20.46 9.20
N MET A 242 -12.73 19.73 8.27
CA MET A 242 -12.10 20.35 7.10
C MET A 242 -13.08 20.68 5.97
N MET A 243 -14.08 19.81 5.74
CA MET A 243 -14.95 19.84 4.56
C MET A 243 -16.43 19.97 4.92
N GLY A 244 -16.76 20.21 6.18
CA GLY A 244 -18.13 20.41 6.63
C GLY A 244 -18.71 21.77 6.19
N SER A 245 -20.01 21.98 6.43
CA SER A 245 -20.71 23.22 6.05
C SER A 245 -20.12 24.48 6.68
N VAL A 246 -19.53 24.35 7.88
CA VAL A 246 -18.76 25.41 8.55
C VAL A 246 -17.40 24.82 8.88
N PRO A 247 -16.38 25.04 8.04
CA PRO A 247 -15.04 24.51 8.27
C PRO A 247 -14.41 25.10 9.55
N ASP A 248 -13.75 24.22 10.32
CA ASP A 248 -12.98 24.60 11.51
C ASP A 248 -11.55 24.07 11.33
N PHE A 249 -10.73 24.84 10.67
CA PHE A 249 -9.36 24.46 10.32
C PHE A 249 -8.47 24.24 11.55
N GLY A 250 -8.67 25.02 12.62
CA GLY A 250 -7.90 24.86 13.86
C GLY A 250 -8.17 23.50 14.53
N ARG A 251 -9.46 23.12 14.70
CA ARG A 251 -9.79 21.78 15.22
C ARG A 251 -9.35 20.68 14.28
N GLY A 252 -9.49 20.89 12.97
CA GLY A 252 -8.96 19.96 11.96
C GLY A 252 -7.46 19.73 12.12
N ALA A 253 -6.68 20.80 12.29
CA ALA A 253 -5.23 20.70 12.50
C ALA A 253 -4.87 19.96 13.80
N VAL A 254 -5.57 20.21 14.91
CA VAL A 254 -5.36 19.48 16.18
C VAL A 254 -5.60 17.97 15.98
N ILE A 255 -6.69 17.59 15.29
CA ILE A 255 -6.96 16.16 15.03
C ILE A 255 -5.92 15.55 14.10
N ALA A 256 -5.46 16.30 13.09
CA ALA A 256 -4.39 15.85 12.21
C ALA A 256 -3.11 15.54 12.99
N VAL A 257 -2.71 16.42 13.92
CA VAL A 257 -1.56 16.17 14.81
C VAL A 257 -1.81 14.99 15.76
N LEU A 258 -3.02 14.84 16.31
CA LEU A 258 -3.39 13.68 17.13
C LEU A 258 -3.26 12.35 16.34
N MET A 259 -3.58 12.35 15.05
CA MET A 259 -3.38 11.17 14.19
C MET A 259 -1.91 10.92 13.88
N LEU A 260 -1.07 11.96 13.84
CA LEU A 260 0.35 11.85 13.58
C LEU A 260 1.11 11.17 14.73
N LEU A 261 0.75 11.44 15.99
CA LEU A 261 1.46 10.93 17.18
C LEU A 261 1.53 9.38 17.23
N PRO A 262 0.41 8.62 17.15
CA PRO A 262 0.45 7.16 17.14
C PRO A 262 1.16 6.62 15.90
N SER A 263 1.08 7.33 14.77
CA SER A 263 1.72 6.94 13.52
C SER A 263 3.24 7.00 13.62
N VAL A 264 3.78 8.07 14.19
CA VAL A 264 5.22 8.22 14.46
C VAL A 264 5.68 7.13 15.45
N ALA A 265 4.94 6.92 16.54
CA ALA A 265 5.24 5.87 17.52
C ALA A 265 5.27 4.47 16.86
N ALA A 266 4.31 4.17 15.98
CA ALA A 266 4.25 2.89 15.28
C ALA A 266 5.50 2.64 14.40
N VAL A 267 6.03 3.67 13.74
CA VAL A 267 7.24 3.53 12.90
C VAL A 267 8.49 3.26 13.76
N PHE A 268 8.63 3.90 14.92
CA PHE A 268 9.73 3.57 15.84
C PHE A 268 9.62 2.14 16.36
N LEU A 269 8.40 1.70 16.72
CA LEU A 269 8.13 0.32 17.14
C LEU A 269 8.39 -0.69 16.01
N LEU A 270 8.05 -0.37 14.75
CA LEU A 270 8.37 -1.18 13.58
C LEU A 270 9.89 -1.39 13.43
N ARG A 271 10.69 -0.34 13.59
CA ARG A 271 12.14 -0.45 13.56
C ARG A 271 12.70 -1.30 14.69
N TYR A 272 12.10 -1.22 15.87
CA TYR A 272 12.48 -2.09 16.98
C TYR A 272 12.09 -3.55 16.70
N ALA A 273 10.86 -3.78 16.22
CA ALA A 273 10.35 -5.11 15.89
C ALA A 273 11.17 -5.80 14.77
N SER A 274 11.64 -5.04 13.78
CA SER A 274 12.49 -5.60 12.70
C SER A 274 13.84 -6.15 13.21
N ARG A 275 14.33 -5.67 14.37
CA ARG A 275 15.55 -6.22 15.01
C ARG A 275 15.32 -7.57 15.65
N LEU A 276 14.05 -7.94 15.91
CA LEU A 276 13.66 -9.23 16.48
C LEU A 276 13.56 -10.34 15.41
N ASN A 277 13.67 -9.99 14.14
CA ASN A 277 13.68 -10.97 13.06
C ASN A 277 14.98 -11.76 13.08
N PHE A 278 14.87 -13.08 13.23
CA PHE A 278 16.01 -13.98 13.09
C PHE A 278 16.34 -14.14 11.60
N GLU A 279 17.44 -13.56 11.16
CA GLU A 279 18.03 -13.87 9.85
C GLU A 279 18.62 -15.27 9.90
N SER A 280 17.83 -16.28 9.55
CA SER A 280 18.36 -17.61 9.28
C SER A 280 19.00 -17.61 7.90
N SER A 281 20.29 -17.42 7.84
CA SER A 281 21.08 -17.60 6.63
C SER A 281 21.15 -19.08 6.30
N GLN A 282 20.50 -19.51 5.25
CA GLN A 282 20.47 -20.82 4.60
C GLN A 282 19.21 -21.65 4.89
N ALA A 283 18.35 -21.70 3.88
CA ALA A 283 17.31 -22.71 3.77
C ALA A 283 17.95 -24.11 3.55
N SER A 284 18.22 -24.82 4.63
CA SER A 284 18.58 -26.21 4.56
C SER A 284 17.34 -27.03 4.19
N GLN A 285 17.37 -27.66 3.01
CA GLN A 285 16.24 -28.38 2.42
C GLN A 285 16.14 -29.87 2.81
N LEU A 286 16.76 -30.34 3.87
CA LEU A 286 17.08 -31.74 4.03
C LEU A 286 16.03 -32.63 4.70
N VAL A 287 14.90 -32.17 5.20
CA VAL A 287 13.90 -33.07 5.84
C VAL A 287 12.51 -32.90 5.31
N GLU A 288 11.94 -33.94 4.69
CA GLU A 288 10.53 -34.05 4.29
C GLU A 288 9.64 -34.47 5.48
N ASN A 289 9.42 -33.59 6.42
CA ASN A 289 8.40 -33.87 7.43
C ASN A 289 7.03 -33.45 6.87
N ARG A 290 6.16 -34.43 6.57
CA ARG A 290 4.82 -34.19 6.06
C ARG A 290 3.84 -34.00 7.23
N ALA A 291 3.04 -32.93 7.19
CA ALA A 291 1.98 -32.72 8.14
C ALA A 291 1.01 -33.91 8.17
N GLY A 292 0.57 -34.31 9.35
CA GLY A 292 -0.45 -35.36 9.50
C GLY A 292 -1.76 -35.00 8.79
N ILE A 293 -2.54 -36.03 8.42
CA ILE A 293 -3.81 -35.85 7.67
C ILE A 293 -4.76 -34.89 8.40
N GLY A 294 -4.88 -34.99 9.72
CA GLY A 294 -5.76 -34.11 10.50
C GLY A 294 -5.41 -32.64 10.39
N LEU A 295 -4.09 -32.27 10.44
CA LEU A 295 -3.66 -30.90 10.26
C LEU A 295 -3.90 -30.41 8.82
N ARG A 296 -3.74 -31.28 7.82
CA ARG A 296 -3.99 -30.93 6.42
C ARG A 296 -5.47 -30.69 6.16
N LEU A 297 -6.36 -31.53 6.68
CA LEU A 297 -7.82 -31.36 6.53
C LEU A 297 -8.30 -30.12 7.30
N GLY A 298 -7.89 -29.94 8.55
CA GLY A 298 -8.22 -28.75 9.34
C GLY A 298 -7.68 -27.47 8.72
N GLY A 299 -6.46 -27.53 8.19
CA GLY A 299 -5.84 -26.41 7.48
C GLY A 299 -6.57 -26.05 6.17
N ALA A 300 -6.96 -27.05 5.39
CA ALA A 300 -7.78 -26.85 4.19
C ALA A 300 -9.13 -26.24 4.53
N ALA A 301 -9.81 -26.74 5.55
CA ALA A 301 -11.09 -26.21 6.02
C ALA A 301 -10.97 -24.74 6.46
N PHE A 302 -9.97 -24.41 7.28
CA PHE A 302 -9.73 -23.02 7.70
C PHE A 302 -9.44 -22.08 6.52
N LEU A 303 -8.54 -22.47 5.60
CA LEU A 303 -8.21 -21.65 4.43
C LEU A 303 -9.42 -21.48 3.50
N THR A 304 -10.25 -22.51 3.35
CA THR A 304 -11.49 -22.43 2.58
C THR A 304 -12.51 -21.49 3.24
N LEU A 305 -12.71 -21.60 4.57
CA LEU A 305 -13.60 -20.69 5.30
C LEU A 305 -13.12 -19.24 5.24
N LEU A 306 -11.82 -18.99 5.42
CA LEU A 306 -11.24 -17.66 5.28
C LEU A 306 -11.43 -17.12 3.85
N SER A 307 -11.20 -17.95 2.84
CA SER A 307 -11.40 -17.57 1.44
C SER A 307 -12.86 -17.26 1.14
N LEU A 308 -13.80 -18.09 1.62
CA LEU A 308 -15.23 -17.84 1.49
C LEU A 308 -15.67 -16.57 2.21
N PHE A 309 -15.13 -16.30 3.39
CA PHE A 309 -15.39 -15.05 4.11
C PHE A 309 -14.92 -13.82 3.30
N ILE A 310 -13.70 -13.80 2.78
CA ILE A 310 -13.20 -12.71 1.95
C ILE A 310 -14.03 -12.56 0.68
N LEU A 311 -14.30 -13.66 -0.01
CA LEU A 311 -15.10 -13.66 -1.24
C LEU A 311 -16.56 -13.24 -0.98
N SER A 312 -17.16 -13.60 0.16
CA SER A 312 -18.52 -13.19 0.52
C SER A 312 -18.67 -11.68 0.66
N VAL A 313 -17.63 -11.01 1.20
CA VAL A 313 -17.59 -9.54 1.25
C VAL A 313 -17.40 -8.94 -0.14
N LEU A 314 -16.49 -9.51 -0.94
CA LEU A 314 -16.13 -8.93 -2.24
C LEU A 314 -17.07 -9.34 -3.38
N ALA A 315 -17.92 -10.36 -3.20
CA ALA A 315 -18.81 -10.88 -4.24
C ALA A 315 -19.66 -9.78 -4.90
N VAL A 316 -20.17 -8.84 -4.11
CA VAL A 316 -21.01 -7.75 -4.62
C VAL A 316 -20.29 -6.83 -5.59
N VAL A 317 -18.97 -6.65 -5.43
CA VAL A 317 -18.15 -5.84 -6.36
C VAL A 317 -18.13 -6.45 -7.75
N PHE A 318 -18.23 -7.80 -7.83
CA PHE A 318 -18.22 -8.55 -9.08
C PHE A 318 -19.61 -8.91 -9.59
N VAL A 319 -20.64 -8.84 -8.75
CA VAL A 319 -22.03 -9.18 -9.11
C VAL A 319 -22.79 -7.93 -9.54
N VAL A 320 -22.77 -6.86 -8.73
CA VAL A 320 -23.61 -5.65 -8.96
C VAL A 320 -23.41 -5.01 -10.32
N PRO A 321 -22.18 -4.90 -10.89
CA PRO A 321 -21.99 -4.32 -12.22
C PRO A 321 -22.67 -5.10 -13.37
N PHE A 322 -22.98 -6.39 -13.15
CA PHE A 322 -23.49 -7.32 -14.15
C PHE A 322 -24.93 -7.74 -13.93
N VAL A 323 -25.69 -7.05 -13.07
CA VAL A 323 -27.11 -7.29 -12.84
C VAL A 323 -27.94 -6.08 -13.25
N GLU A 324 -29.21 -6.31 -13.59
CA GLU A 324 -30.13 -5.27 -14.06
C GLU A 324 -30.39 -4.22 -12.97
N ASN A 325 -30.79 -4.65 -11.78
CA ASN A 325 -31.07 -3.77 -10.64
C ASN A 325 -30.89 -4.51 -9.31
N TYR A 326 -29.75 -4.36 -8.68
CA TYR A 326 -29.50 -4.94 -7.37
C TYR A 326 -30.28 -4.19 -6.27
N PRO A 327 -30.91 -4.86 -5.29
CA PRO A 327 -31.00 -6.31 -5.09
C PRO A 327 -32.24 -6.95 -5.71
N TYR A 328 -33.09 -6.21 -6.42
CA TYR A 328 -34.43 -6.62 -6.80
C TYR A 328 -34.49 -7.49 -8.05
N LYS A 329 -33.68 -7.18 -9.06
CA LYS A 329 -33.63 -7.90 -10.34
C LYS A 329 -32.20 -8.38 -10.60
N MET A 330 -31.93 -9.62 -10.23
CA MET A 330 -30.61 -10.27 -10.31
C MET A 330 -30.32 -10.90 -11.68
N ASN A 331 -31.12 -10.62 -12.71
CA ASN A 331 -30.87 -11.09 -14.06
C ASN A 331 -29.57 -10.52 -14.60
N PHE A 332 -28.76 -11.36 -15.25
CA PHE A 332 -27.52 -10.92 -15.90
C PHE A 332 -27.81 -9.86 -16.96
N SER A 333 -27.17 -8.70 -16.84
CA SER A 333 -27.34 -7.60 -17.76
C SER A 333 -26.07 -6.72 -17.79
N LEU A 334 -25.65 -6.37 -18.99
CA LEU A 334 -24.59 -5.39 -19.21
C LEU A 334 -25.11 -3.95 -19.32
N ALA A 335 -26.43 -3.74 -19.18
CA ALA A 335 -27.05 -2.43 -19.36
C ALA A 335 -26.53 -1.39 -18.36
N THR A 336 -26.45 -1.78 -17.05
CA THR A 336 -25.91 -0.91 -15.99
C THR A 336 -24.47 -0.53 -16.26
N LEU A 337 -23.61 -1.51 -16.57
CA LEU A 337 -22.20 -1.28 -16.89
C LEU A 337 -22.06 -0.36 -18.12
N ARG A 338 -22.79 -0.65 -19.21
CA ARG A 338 -22.74 0.14 -20.45
C ARG A 338 -23.21 1.57 -20.21
N ARG A 339 -24.35 1.76 -19.52
CA ARG A 339 -24.89 3.08 -19.18
C ARG A 339 -23.88 3.93 -18.38
N LEU A 340 -23.25 3.35 -17.36
CA LEU A 340 -22.33 4.07 -16.49
C LEU A 340 -20.98 4.33 -17.15
N VAL A 341 -20.46 3.42 -17.94
CA VAL A 341 -19.22 3.64 -18.71
C VAL A 341 -19.42 4.70 -19.80
N SER A 342 -20.63 4.83 -20.35
CA SER A 342 -20.98 5.87 -21.32
C SER A 342 -21.30 7.23 -20.69
N ASP A 343 -21.43 7.30 -19.36
CA ASP A 343 -21.61 8.58 -18.63
C ASP A 343 -20.30 9.39 -18.70
N GLN A 344 -20.39 10.57 -19.34
CA GLN A 344 -19.22 11.42 -19.58
C GLN A 344 -18.49 11.81 -18.29
N SER A 345 -19.21 11.98 -17.19
CA SER A 345 -18.60 12.35 -15.91
C SER A 345 -17.85 11.20 -15.26
N ILE A 346 -18.32 9.97 -15.42
CA ILE A 346 -17.64 8.75 -14.98
C ILE A 346 -16.44 8.48 -15.87
N ALA A 347 -16.60 8.58 -17.19
CA ALA A 347 -15.52 8.41 -18.15
C ALA A 347 -14.39 9.42 -17.89
N SER A 348 -14.70 10.70 -17.68
CA SER A 348 -13.68 11.72 -17.36
C SER A 348 -12.93 11.40 -16.06
N SER A 349 -13.63 10.97 -15.01
CA SER A 349 -13.00 10.57 -13.73
C SER A 349 -12.10 9.34 -13.90
N PHE A 350 -12.46 8.42 -14.78
CA PHE A 350 -11.64 7.25 -15.14
C PHE A 350 -10.34 7.68 -15.85
N TYR A 351 -10.45 8.51 -16.89
CA TYR A 351 -9.27 9.05 -17.58
C TYR A 351 -8.38 9.87 -16.66
N ASN A 352 -8.96 10.71 -15.81
CA ASN A 352 -8.21 11.47 -14.81
C ASN A 352 -7.43 10.54 -13.87
N SER A 353 -8.05 9.45 -13.40
CA SER A 353 -7.40 8.47 -12.54
C SER A 353 -6.26 7.74 -13.26
N LEU A 354 -6.46 7.33 -14.52
CA LEU A 354 -5.42 6.71 -15.33
C LEU A 354 -4.24 7.65 -15.55
N TYR A 355 -4.53 8.90 -15.93
CA TYR A 355 -3.51 9.91 -16.19
C TYR A 355 -2.71 10.23 -14.91
N MET A 356 -3.39 10.50 -13.81
CA MET A 356 -2.78 10.77 -12.51
C MET A 356 -1.91 9.59 -12.03
N SER A 357 -2.43 8.35 -12.14
CA SER A 357 -1.72 7.15 -11.70
C SER A 357 -0.51 6.85 -12.58
N ALA A 358 -0.62 7.06 -13.90
CA ALA A 358 0.51 6.91 -14.83
C ALA A 358 1.61 7.94 -14.55
N LEU A 359 1.24 9.23 -14.36
CA LEU A 359 2.21 10.26 -13.97
C LEU A 359 2.86 9.95 -12.63
N THR A 360 2.08 9.53 -11.62
CA THR A 360 2.61 9.12 -10.31
C THR A 360 3.58 7.96 -10.45
N ALA A 361 3.27 6.96 -11.28
CA ALA A 361 4.15 5.82 -11.50
C ALA A 361 5.47 6.24 -12.16
N ILE A 362 5.42 7.03 -13.23
CA ILE A 362 6.61 7.44 -13.99
C ILE A 362 7.47 8.40 -13.15
N VAL A 363 6.89 9.51 -12.69
CA VAL A 363 7.64 10.55 -11.97
C VAL A 363 8.03 10.06 -10.58
N GLY A 364 7.10 9.47 -9.84
CA GLY A 364 7.35 8.94 -8.50
C GLY A 364 8.35 7.79 -8.51
N GLY A 365 8.23 6.87 -9.48
CA GLY A 365 9.20 5.81 -9.67
C GLY A 365 10.61 6.34 -9.96
N ALA A 366 10.73 7.39 -10.78
CA ALA A 366 12.01 8.05 -11.06
C ALA A 366 12.59 8.72 -9.81
N VAL A 367 11.76 9.46 -9.05
CA VAL A 367 12.19 10.11 -7.80
C VAL A 367 12.68 9.08 -6.78
N CYS A 368 11.93 8.00 -6.56
CA CYS A 368 12.30 6.93 -5.63
C CYS A 368 13.58 6.20 -6.07
N TYR A 369 13.71 5.92 -7.37
CA TYR A 369 14.89 5.27 -7.93
C TYR A 369 16.14 6.14 -7.79
N VAL A 370 16.05 7.44 -8.12
CA VAL A 370 17.14 8.40 -7.95
C VAL A 370 17.52 8.54 -6.47
N ALA A 371 16.55 8.66 -5.58
CA ALA A 371 16.79 8.71 -4.13
C ALA A 371 17.55 7.46 -3.64
N ALA A 372 17.11 6.27 -4.06
CA ALA A 372 17.76 5.00 -3.71
C ALA A 372 19.17 4.88 -4.30
N LEU A 373 19.38 5.34 -5.55
CA LEU A 373 20.68 5.40 -6.20
C LEU A 373 21.65 6.30 -5.39
N LEU A 374 21.18 7.48 -4.99
CA LEU A 374 21.96 8.43 -4.21
C LEU A 374 22.29 7.89 -2.81
N SER A 375 21.37 7.19 -2.15
CA SER A 375 21.63 6.61 -0.83
C SER A 375 22.61 5.45 -0.89
N THR A 376 22.55 4.58 -1.92
CA THR A 376 23.30 3.32 -1.96
C THR A 376 24.60 3.39 -2.74
N ARG A 377 24.66 4.20 -3.82
CA ARG A 377 25.70 4.14 -4.84
C ARG A 377 26.33 5.51 -5.17
N SER A 378 26.04 6.55 -4.37
CA SER A 378 26.65 7.86 -4.60
C SER A 378 27.98 8.03 -3.87
N SER A 379 28.78 8.98 -4.34
CA SER A 379 29.98 9.50 -3.68
C SER A 379 29.68 10.73 -2.80
N LEU A 380 28.40 11.03 -2.56
CA LEU A 380 27.97 12.12 -1.69
C LEU A 380 28.40 11.88 -0.23
N PRO A 381 28.57 12.94 0.56
CA PRO A 381 28.88 12.82 1.99
C PRO A 381 27.82 12.00 2.74
N ARG A 382 28.23 11.29 3.81
CA ARG A 382 27.34 10.46 4.65
C ARG A 382 26.04 11.16 5.09
N PRO A 383 26.02 12.47 5.45
CA PRO A 383 24.79 13.18 5.81
C PRO A 383 23.73 13.21 4.70
N ALA A 384 24.13 13.22 3.42
CA ALA A 384 23.17 13.20 2.31
C ALA A 384 22.37 11.88 2.25
N GLY A 385 23.04 10.74 2.41
CA GLY A 385 22.35 9.44 2.50
C GLY A 385 21.44 9.37 3.73
N ALA A 386 21.92 9.85 4.89
CA ALA A 386 21.12 9.88 6.12
C ALA A 386 19.87 10.76 5.99
N ALA A 387 19.94 11.88 5.25
CA ALA A 387 18.78 12.73 4.97
C ALA A 387 17.70 11.99 4.14
N LEU A 388 18.11 11.24 3.11
CA LEU A 388 17.18 10.45 2.30
C LEU A 388 16.50 9.33 3.13
N ASP A 389 17.28 8.66 3.99
CA ASP A 389 16.75 7.66 4.91
C ASP A 389 15.81 8.30 5.94
N PHE A 390 16.07 9.52 6.39
CA PHE A 390 15.19 10.29 7.27
C PHE A 390 13.84 10.59 6.59
N PHE A 391 13.85 11.04 5.33
CA PHE A 391 12.61 11.25 4.59
C PHE A 391 11.78 9.96 4.46
N THR A 392 12.44 8.81 4.29
CA THR A 392 11.75 7.51 4.26
C THR A 392 11.02 7.21 5.55
N ILE A 393 11.63 7.54 6.71
CA ILE A 393 10.98 7.38 8.01
C ILE A 393 9.76 8.30 8.11
N LEU A 394 9.98 9.56 7.75
CA LEU A 394 8.98 10.61 7.90
C LEU A 394 7.76 10.34 7.00
N THR A 395 7.96 9.98 5.73
CA THR A 395 6.86 9.64 4.81
C THR A 395 6.06 8.43 5.28
N ASN A 396 6.72 7.43 5.87
CA ASN A 396 6.04 6.25 6.42
C ASN A 396 5.24 6.55 7.70
N SER A 397 5.55 7.66 8.37
CA SER A 397 4.89 8.05 9.63
C SER A 397 3.69 8.97 9.41
N VAL A 398 3.53 9.55 8.21
CA VAL A 398 2.51 10.57 7.96
C VAL A 398 1.27 9.95 7.33
N PRO A 399 0.10 10.03 8.02
CA PRO A 399 -1.17 9.62 7.43
C PRO A 399 -1.52 10.42 6.18
N GLY A 400 -2.09 9.76 5.16
CA GLY A 400 -2.50 10.45 3.93
C GLY A 400 -3.45 11.61 4.17
N MET A 401 -4.38 11.48 5.12
CA MET A 401 -5.29 12.56 5.48
C MET A 401 -4.57 13.79 6.05
N VAL A 402 -3.59 13.58 6.93
CA VAL A 402 -2.79 14.68 7.51
C VAL A 402 -2.01 15.40 6.42
N LEU A 403 -1.45 14.64 5.47
CA LEU A 403 -0.77 15.20 4.32
C LEU A 403 -1.73 16.03 3.45
N GLY A 404 -2.94 15.50 3.14
CA GLY A 404 -3.97 16.21 2.37
C GLY A 404 -4.41 17.53 3.02
N VAL A 405 -4.59 17.54 4.34
CA VAL A 405 -4.88 18.75 5.13
C VAL A 405 -3.73 19.75 5.02
N GLY A 406 -2.49 19.30 5.20
CA GLY A 406 -1.31 20.15 5.06
C GLY A 406 -1.19 20.77 3.67
N TYR A 407 -1.50 20.00 2.63
CA TYR A 407 -1.54 20.52 1.25
C TYR A 407 -2.64 21.59 1.07
N THR A 408 -3.80 21.38 1.68
CA THR A 408 -4.87 22.38 1.66
C THR A 408 -4.39 23.69 2.29
N PHE A 409 -3.71 23.63 3.43
CA PHE A 409 -3.20 24.82 4.10
C PHE A 409 -2.12 25.57 3.31
N VAL A 410 -1.17 24.84 2.73
CA VAL A 410 -0.05 25.44 2.00
C VAL A 410 -0.45 25.99 0.64
N PHE A 411 -1.29 25.22 -0.10
CA PHE A 411 -1.56 25.51 -1.51
C PHE A 411 -2.93 26.17 -1.75
N SER A 412 -3.73 26.42 -0.70
CA SER A 412 -5.01 27.15 -0.83
C SER A 412 -4.75 28.51 -1.48
N GLY A 413 -5.55 28.85 -2.48
CA GLY A 413 -5.40 30.09 -3.25
C GLY A 413 -4.24 30.10 -4.26
N SER A 414 -3.40 29.06 -4.33
CA SER A 414 -2.33 28.95 -5.33
C SER A 414 -2.86 28.35 -6.64
N PHE A 415 -2.15 28.57 -7.75
CA PHE A 415 -2.44 27.95 -9.05
C PHE A 415 -2.26 26.43 -9.05
N LEU A 416 -1.53 25.88 -8.07
CA LEU A 416 -1.33 24.44 -7.92
C LEU A 416 -2.55 23.75 -7.29
N MET A 417 -3.38 24.45 -6.53
CA MET A 417 -4.59 23.87 -5.94
C MET A 417 -5.51 23.36 -7.04
N ASN A 418 -6.12 22.19 -6.83
CA ASN A 418 -6.98 21.52 -7.81
C ASN A 418 -6.26 21.13 -9.13
N SER A 419 -4.94 20.97 -9.13
CA SER A 419 -4.15 20.51 -10.28
C SER A 419 -3.70 19.06 -10.14
N PHE A 420 -3.48 18.39 -11.27
CA PHE A 420 -2.87 17.05 -11.27
C PHE A 420 -1.45 17.05 -10.71
N ALA A 421 -0.70 18.16 -10.90
CA ALA A 421 0.67 18.28 -10.38
C ALA A 421 0.68 18.15 -8.85
N LEU A 422 -0.28 18.79 -8.16
CA LEU A 422 -0.38 18.71 -6.71
C LEU A 422 -0.78 17.31 -6.24
N ILE A 423 -1.73 16.66 -6.92
CA ILE A 423 -2.16 15.29 -6.59
C ILE A 423 -0.99 14.31 -6.81
N VAL A 424 -0.26 14.44 -7.90
CA VAL A 424 0.92 13.60 -8.20
C VAL A 424 2.02 13.81 -7.16
N LEU A 425 2.31 15.07 -6.79
CA LEU A 425 3.28 15.38 -5.73
C LEU A 425 2.88 14.73 -4.40
N CYS A 426 1.61 14.84 -4.03
CA CYS A 426 1.07 14.22 -2.83
C CYS A 426 1.23 12.70 -2.85
N ASN A 427 0.89 12.04 -3.96
CA ASN A 427 1.03 10.60 -4.11
C ASN A 427 2.50 10.14 -4.08
N ILE A 428 3.42 10.90 -4.72
CA ILE A 428 4.86 10.60 -4.69
C ILE A 428 5.34 10.57 -3.24
N VAL A 429 5.02 11.60 -2.48
CA VAL A 429 5.44 11.73 -1.09
C VAL A 429 4.77 10.65 -0.22
N HIS A 430 3.48 10.45 -0.36
CA HIS A 430 2.73 9.49 0.46
C HIS A 430 3.18 8.04 0.25
N PHE A 431 3.50 7.66 -0.98
CA PHE A 431 3.91 6.28 -1.32
C PHE A 431 5.43 6.10 -1.47
N PHE A 432 6.24 7.07 -1.06
CA PHE A 432 7.70 7.09 -1.27
C PHE A 432 8.43 5.89 -0.66
N THR A 433 8.09 5.52 0.57
CA THR A 433 8.86 4.57 1.40
C THR A 433 9.06 3.21 0.73
N THR A 434 7.99 2.55 0.31
CA THR A 434 8.07 1.18 -0.23
C THR A 434 8.88 1.12 -1.53
N PRO A 435 8.63 1.95 -2.55
CA PRO A 435 9.45 2.01 -3.76
C PRO A 435 10.91 2.34 -3.51
N TYR A 436 11.19 3.26 -2.59
CA TYR A 436 12.56 3.58 -2.20
C TYR A 436 13.29 2.35 -1.64
N VAL A 437 12.66 1.62 -0.71
CA VAL A 437 13.25 0.39 -0.13
C VAL A 437 13.44 -0.68 -1.20
N MET A 438 12.45 -0.90 -2.08
CA MET A 438 12.57 -1.86 -3.20
C MET A 438 13.76 -1.53 -4.10
N CYS A 439 13.95 -0.25 -4.45
CA CYS A 439 15.08 0.20 -5.25
C CYS A 439 16.41 0.06 -4.50
N THR A 440 16.45 0.42 -3.21
CA THR A 440 17.65 0.32 -2.35
C THR A 440 18.11 -1.13 -2.24
N ASP A 441 17.19 -2.08 -2.01
CA ASP A 441 17.49 -3.50 -1.93
C ASP A 441 18.04 -4.05 -3.25
N ALA A 442 17.44 -3.68 -4.36
CA ALA A 442 17.91 -4.11 -5.68
C ALA A 442 19.28 -3.54 -6.03
N LEU A 443 19.46 -2.23 -5.83
CA LEU A 443 20.72 -1.54 -6.11
C LEU A 443 21.87 -2.02 -5.22
N SER A 444 21.61 -2.32 -3.95
CA SER A 444 22.65 -2.82 -3.02
C SER A 444 23.20 -4.19 -3.42
N ARG A 445 22.40 -5.01 -4.13
CA ARG A 445 22.81 -6.34 -4.62
C ARG A 445 23.63 -6.30 -5.90
N LEU A 446 23.63 -5.19 -6.65
CA LEU A 446 24.43 -5.06 -7.86
C LEU A 446 25.92 -4.89 -7.52
N ASN A 447 26.80 -5.51 -8.31
CA ASN A 447 28.24 -5.38 -8.13
C ASN A 447 28.68 -3.93 -8.37
N ARG A 448 29.43 -3.36 -7.43
CA ARG A 448 30.01 -2.01 -7.55
C ARG A 448 31.10 -1.91 -8.61
N GLY A 449 31.70 -3.02 -9.02
CA GLY A 449 32.66 -3.08 -10.10
C GLY A 449 32.14 -2.54 -11.44
N TYR A 450 30.83 -2.51 -11.64
CA TYR A 450 30.22 -1.99 -12.86
C TYR A 450 30.52 -0.49 -13.07
N GLU A 451 30.38 0.34 -12.04
CA GLU A 451 30.67 1.76 -12.14
C GLU A 451 32.17 2.02 -12.32
N ILE A 452 33.01 1.25 -11.63
CA ILE A 452 34.47 1.34 -11.75
C ILE A 452 34.91 1.01 -13.17
N THR A 453 34.41 -0.10 -13.73
CA THR A 453 34.73 -0.51 -15.11
C THR A 453 34.24 0.52 -16.12
N SER A 454 33.02 1.05 -15.97
CA SER A 454 32.46 2.06 -16.83
C SER A 454 33.27 3.36 -16.79
N ALA A 455 33.73 3.77 -15.60
CA ALA A 455 34.60 4.96 -15.42
C ALA A 455 35.98 4.76 -16.09
N ILE A 456 36.59 3.56 -15.96
CA ILE A 456 37.86 3.22 -16.60
C ILE A 456 37.72 3.25 -18.13
N MET A 457 36.55 2.82 -18.66
CA MET A 457 36.25 2.86 -20.09
C MET A 457 35.93 4.28 -20.62
N GLY A 458 35.93 5.30 -19.77
CA GLY A 458 35.67 6.70 -20.16
C GLY A 458 34.18 7.05 -20.29
N ASP A 459 33.26 6.20 -19.87
CA ASP A 459 31.84 6.51 -19.87
C ASP A 459 31.52 7.65 -18.88
N SER A 460 30.57 8.53 -19.25
CA SER A 460 30.02 9.50 -18.30
C SER A 460 29.13 8.80 -17.26
N TYR A 461 28.91 9.43 -16.10
CA TYR A 461 28.02 8.89 -15.04
C TYR A 461 26.63 8.53 -15.58
N LEU A 462 26.02 9.40 -16.39
CA LEU A 462 24.71 9.15 -17.01
C LEU A 462 24.77 8.02 -18.04
N ALA A 463 25.87 7.87 -18.76
CA ALA A 463 26.06 6.75 -19.70
C ALA A 463 26.14 5.41 -18.92
N SER A 464 26.91 5.35 -17.84
CA SER A 464 26.98 4.20 -16.94
C SER A 464 25.61 3.84 -16.35
N LEU A 465 24.87 4.84 -15.88
CA LEU A 465 23.52 4.65 -15.36
C LEU A 465 22.59 4.04 -16.42
N ARG A 466 22.56 4.62 -17.64
CA ARG A 466 21.66 4.19 -18.72
C ARG A 466 22.04 2.82 -19.30
N ARG A 467 23.33 2.54 -19.47
CA ARG A 467 23.83 1.34 -20.17
C ARG A 467 23.95 0.13 -19.25
N VAL A 468 24.21 0.36 -17.95
CA VAL A 468 24.56 -0.72 -17.02
C VAL A 468 23.55 -0.84 -15.88
N ILE A 469 23.34 0.23 -15.10
CA ILE A 469 22.58 0.13 -13.84
C ILE A 469 21.08 -0.02 -14.12
N LEU A 470 20.50 0.84 -14.97
CA LEU A 470 19.06 0.77 -15.30
C LEU A 470 18.63 -0.57 -15.93
N PRO A 471 19.35 -1.15 -16.93
CA PRO A 471 18.98 -2.44 -17.48
C PRO A 471 19.05 -3.58 -16.47
N ASN A 472 20.03 -3.58 -15.56
CA ASN A 472 20.19 -4.61 -14.54
C ASN A 472 19.15 -4.50 -13.39
N SER A 473 18.54 -3.34 -13.21
CA SER A 473 17.46 -3.10 -12.23
C SER A 473 16.06 -3.01 -12.86
N PHE A 474 15.91 -3.31 -14.16
CA PHE A 474 14.67 -3.12 -14.91
C PHE A 474 13.47 -3.85 -14.30
N SER A 475 13.65 -5.08 -13.79
CA SER A 475 12.59 -5.82 -13.10
C SER A 475 12.08 -5.07 -11.86
N THR A 476 12.98 -4.46 -11.09
CA THR A 476 12.61 -3.65 -9.93
C THR A 476 11.90 -2.37 -10.33
N ILE A 477 12.33 -1.71 -11.41
CA ILE A 477 11.68 -0.50 -11.94
C ILE A 477 10.23 -0.83 -12.34
N CYS A 478 9.99 -1.94 -13.04
CA CYS A 478 8.64 -2.40 -13.37
C CYS A 478 7.78 -2.65 -12.13
N ALA A 479 8.35 -3.30 -11.11
CA ALA A 479 7.65 -3.53 -9.84
C ALA A 479 7.31 -2.23 -9.10
N VAL A 480 8.21 -1.25 -9.12
CA VAL A 480 8.00 0.10 -8.56
C VAL A 480 6.91 0.85 -9.30
N TRP A 481 6.93 0.84 -10.64
CA TRP A 481 5.88 1.47 -11.44
C TRP A 481 4.51 0.85 -11.19
N SER A 482 4.45 -0.49 -11.14
CA SER A 482 3.22 -1.21 -10.77
C SER A 482 2.71 -0.81 -9.39
N TYR A 483 3.59 -0.75 -8.38
CA TYR A 483 3.25 -0.36 -7.02
C TYR A 483 2.70 1.07 -6.95
N MET A 484 3.41 2.03 -7.55
CA MET A 484 3.01 3.43 -7.57
C MET A 484 1.67 3.64 -8.28
N PHE A 485 1.47 2.99 -9.44
CA PHE A 485 0.23 3.09 -10.20
C PHE A 485 -0.96 2.57 -9.39
N ILE A 486 -0.86 1.34 -8.87
CA ILE A 486 -1.95 0.69 -8.14
C ILE A 486 -2.34 1.50 -6.89
N ASN A 487 -1.35 1.96 -6.11
CA ASN A 487 -1.63 2.73 -4.90
C ASN A 487 -2.21 4.12 -5.22
N ALA A 488 -1.74 4.80 -6.28
CA ALA A 488 -2.33 6.04 -6.74
C ALA A 488 -3.79 5.87 -7.20
N MET A 489 -4.09 4.75 -7.89
CA MET A 489 -5.44 4.45 -8.40
C MET A 489 -6.46 4.18 -7.29
N VAL A 490 -6.04 3.64 -6.13
CA VAL A 490 -6.94 3.30 -5.02
C VAL A 490 -6.97 4.33 -3.90
N THR A 491 -6.07 5.31 -3.88
CA THR A 491 -5.99 6.28 -2.77
C THR A 491 -7.17 7.24 -2.74
N ILE A 492 -7.69 7.50 -1.55
CA ILE A 492 -8.74 8.49 -1.30
C ILE A 492 -8.34 9.46 -0.20
N SER A 493 -7.60 9.02 0.82
CA SER A 493 -7.41 9.71 2.08
C SER A 493 -6.79 11.11 1.94
N ALA A 494 -5.75 11.27 1.12
CA ALA A 494 -5.14 12.56 0.87
C ALA A 494 -5.87 13.33 -0.25
N VAL A 495 -6.25 12.63 -1.30
CA VAL A 495 -6.78 13.23 -2.54
C VAL A 495 -8.13 13.90 -2.32
N VAL A 496 -8.93 13.44 -1.36
CA VAL A 496 -10.26 14.01 -1.06
C VAL A 496 -10.22 15.51 -0.67
N PHE A 497 -9.08 16.00 -0.17
CA PHE A 497 -8.90 17.40 0.24
C PHE A 497 -8.38 18.31 -0.88
N ILE A 498 -7.65 17.76 -1.86
CA ILE A 498 -6.90 18.53 -2.88
C ILE A 498 -7.46 18.37 -4.28
N CYS A 499 -8.47 17.52 -4.45
CA CYS A 499 -9.09 17.24 -5.74
C CYS A 499 -10.19 18.27 -6.02
N GLY A 500 -10.17 18.89 -7.20
CA GLY A 500 -11.20 19.81 -7.67
C GLY A 500 -12.08 19.18 -8.75
N ALA A 501 -13.10 19.93 -9.22
CA ALA A 501 -14.06 19.45 -10.21
C ALA A 501 -13.41 18.96 -11.52
N ARG A 502 -12.34 19.62 -11.98
CA ARG A 502 -11.62 19.23 -13.22
C ARG A 502 -10.65 18.06 -13.03
N THR A 503 -10.17 17.84 -11.80
CA THR A 503 -9.20 16.81 -11.46
C THR A 503 -9.82 15.66 -10.69
N GLN A 504 -11.15 15.55 -10.72
CA GLN A 504 -11.89 14.51 -10.03
C GLN A 504 -11.45 13.11 -10.50
N VAL A 505 -11.06 12.27 -9.54
CA VAL A 505 -10.63 10.90 -9.76
C VAL A 505 -11.70 9.90 -9.32
N MET A 506 -11.56 8.63 -9.71
CA MET A 506 -12.57 7.60 -9.44
C MET A 506 -12.87 7.42 -7.96
N THR A 507 -11.86 7.49 -7.10
CA THR A 507 -12.06 7.32 -5.64
C THR A 507 -12.87 8.46 -5.02
N THR A 508 -12.63 9.71 -5.44
CA THR A 508 -13.43 10.87 -5.02
C THR A 508 -14.83 10.84 -5.64
N ARG A 509 -14.93 10.30 -6.88
CA ARG A 509 -16.24 10.09 -7.53
C ARG A 509 -17.07 9.03 -6.82
N ILE A 510 -16.46 7.95 -6.34
CA ILE A 510 -17.16 6.95 -5.49
C ILE A 510 -17.75 7.64 -4.25
N ARG A 511 -17.00 8.53 -3.60
CA ARG A 511 -17.51 9.29 -2.45
C ARG A 511 -18.69 10.19 -2.80
N GLU A 512 -18.65 10.83 -3.94
CA GLU A 512 -19.75 11.67 -4.44
C GLU A 512 -20.97 10.83 -4.80
N MET A 513 -20.79 9.70 -5.49
CA MET A 513 -21.89 8.77 -5.81
C MET A 513 -22.56 8.21 -4.56
N GLN A 514 -21.81 8.00 -3.47
CA GLN A 514 -22.36 7.68 -2.15
C GLN A 514 -23.31 8.78 -1.64
N TYR A 515 -22.90 10.03 -1.75
CA TYR A 515 -23.72 11.14 -1.29
C TYR A 515 -25.05 11.23 -2.04
N TYR A 516 -25.06 10.89 -3.33
CA TYR A 516 -26.27 10.82 -4.17
C TYR A 516 -26.98 9.46 -4.13
N GLU A 517 -26.61 8.56 -3.23
CA GLU A 517 -27.17 7.21 -3.06
C GLU A 517 -27.14 6.33 -4.34
N ARG A 518 -26.23 6.66 -5.29
CA ARG A 518 -26.03 5.91 -6.54
C ARG A 518 -25.05 4.77 -6.35
N PHE A 519 -25.46 3.76 -5.61
CA PHE A 519 -24.59 2.65 -5.25
C PHE A 519 -24.25 1.71 -6.42
N ASP A 520 -25.09 1.63 -7.44
CA ASP A 520 -24.78 0.97 -8.72
C ASP A 520 -23.47 1.52 -9.31
N ALA A 521 -23.35 2.86 -9.35
CA ALA A 521 -22.15 3.54 -9.83
C ALA A 521 -20.93 3.26 -8.94
N VAL A 522 -21.08 3.20 -7.60
CA VAL A 522 -20.00 2.86 -6.68
C VAL A 522 -19.36 1.52 -7.02
N PHE A 523 -20.18 0.48 -7.27
CA PHE A 523 -19.65 -0.85 -7.58
C PHE A 523 -19.07 -0.94 -8.99
N VAL A 524 -19.66 -0.28 -9.98
CA VAL A 524 -19.09 -0.21 -11.33
C VAL A 524 -17.72 0.48 -11.31
N LEU A 525 -17.60 1.64 -10.63
CA LEU A 525 -16.33 2.34 -10.47
C LEU A 525 -15.29 1.46 -9.76
N SER A 526 -15.69 0.78 -8.69
CA SER A 526 -14.80 -0.13 -7.94
C SER A 526 -14.34 -1.31 -8.80
N PHE A 527 -15.23 -1.88 -9.60
CA PHE A 527 -14.88 -2.95 -10.54
C PHE A 527 -13.91 -2.47 -11.63
N LEU A 528 -14.11 -1.27 -12.19
CA LEU A 528 -13.20 -0.69 -13.17
C LEU A 528 -11.81 -0.43 -12.57
N ILE A 529 -11.73 0.08 -11.33
CA ILE A 529 -10.45 0.24 -10.61
C ILE A 529 -9.77 -1.12 -10.46
N PHE A 530 -10.51 -2.13 -10.00
CA PHE A 530 -9.98 -3.49 -9.82
C PHE A 530 -9.44 -4.07 -11.12
N ALA A 531 -10.24 -4.04 -12.18
CA ALA A 531 -9.86 -4.58 -13.49
C ALA A 531 -8.61 -3.87 -14.05
N THR A 532 -8.55 -2.55 -13.93
CA THR A 532 -7.38 -1.75 -14.35
C THR A 532 -6.13 -2.11 -13.53
N ASN A 533 -6.24 -2.21 -12.21
CA ASN A 533 -5.12 -2.54 -11.34
C ASN A 533 -4.58 -3.95 -11.61
N VAL A 534 -5.47 -4.93 -11.83
CA VAL A 534 -5.07 -6.29 -12.20
C VAL A 534 -4.38 -6.31 -13.56
N ALA A 535 -4.94 -5.61 -14.56
CA ALA A 535 -4.35 -5.51 -15.90
C ALA A 535 -2.94 -4.88 -15.85
N VAL A 536 -2.79 -3.77 -15.12
CA VAL A 536 -1.50 -3.09 -14.95
C VAL A 536 -0.50 -3.97 -14.18
N LYS A 537 -0.95 -4.66 -13.13
CA LYS A 537 -0.09 -5.62 -12.40
C LYS A 537 0.44 -6.71 -13.31
N LEU A 538 -0.44 -7.35 -14.06
CA LEU A 538 -0.07 -8.40 -15.02
C LEU A 538 0.87 -7.87 -16.09
N PHE A 539 0.61 -6.69 -16.65
CA PHE A 539 1.47 -6.05 -17.63
C PHE A 539 2.90 -5.87 -17.10
N PHE A 540 3.06 -5.27 -15.92
CA PHE A 540 4.39 -5.02 -15.36
C PHE A 540 5.08 -6.29 -14.83
N ASP A 541 4.36 -7.34 -14.46
CA ASP A 541 4.96 -8.62 -14.08
C ASP A 541 5.49 -9.40 -15.31
N VAL A 542 4.83 -9.27 -16.45
CA VAL A 542 5.21 -9.94 -17.70
C VAL A 542 6.32 -9.19 -18.43
N LEU A 543 6.33 -7.86 -18.38
CA LEU A 543 7.24 -7.00 -19.13
C LEU A 543 8.74 -7.32 -18.91
N PRO A 544 9.26 -7.55 -17.70
CA PRO A 544 10.66 -7.90 -17.48
C PRO A 544 11.07 -9.25 -18.08
N VAL A 545 10.12 -10.17 -18.24
CA VAL A 545 10.37 -11.49 -18.82
C VAL A 545 10.45 -11.41 -20.36
N TRP A 546 9.64 -10.55 -20.97
CA TRP A 546 9.52 -10.43 -22.41
C TRP A 546 10.52 -9.44 -23.03
N ALA A 547 10.82 -8.35 -22.36
CA ALA A 547 11.72 -7.31 -22.86
C ALA A 547 13.11 -7.84 -23.30
N PRO A 548 13.80 -8.70 -22.53
CA PRO A 548 15.06 -9.29 -22.95
C PRO A 548 14.91 -10.22 -24.18
N ARG A 549 13.78 -10.95 -24.30
CA ARG A 549 13.51 -11.83 -25.43
C ARG A 549 13.30 -11.05 -26.72
N ILE A 550 12.51 -9.98 -26.65
CA ILE A 550 12.24 -9.07 -27.77
C ILE A 550 13.54 -8.39 -28.22
N SER A 551 14.35 -7.90 -27.28
CA SER A 551 15.65 -7.26 -27.58
C SER A 551 16.60 -8.22 -28.29
N ARG A 552 16.68 -9.50 -27.86
CA ARG A 552 17.49 -10.53 -28.56
C ARG A 552 16.96 -10.84 -29.95
N ALA A 553 15.66 -10.95 -30.11
CA ALA A 553 15.03 -11.19 -31.42
C ALA A 553 15.28 -10.04 -32.42
N ILE A 554 15.17 -8.78 -31.94
CA ILE A 554 15.47 -7.60 -32.78
C ILE A 554 16.96 -7.56 -33.17
N LYS A 555 17.87 -7.85 -32.24
CA LYS A 555 19.31 -7.90 -32.52
C LYS A 555 19.64 -9.01 -33.50
N ALA A 556 19.04 -10.20 -33.37
CA ALA A 556 19.21 -11.31 -34.29
C ALA A 556 18.68 -10.95 -35.69
N ARG A 557 17.51 -10.30 -35.81
CA ARG A 557 16.99 -9.83 -37.11
C ARG A 557 17.90 -8.77 -37.76
N ARG A 558 18.42 -7.81 -36.97
CA ARG A 558 19.36 -6.81 -37.48
C ARG A 558 20.67 -7.43 -37.96
N ALA A 559 21.21 -8.43 -37.24
CA ALA A 559 22.40 -9.16 -37.61
C ALA A 559 22.17 -9.97 -38.92
N ALA A 560 21.00 -10.62 -39.05
CA ALA A 560 20.62 -11.36 -40.28
C ALA A 560 20.45 -10.40 -41.48
N HIS A 561 19.84 -9.22 -41.29
CA HIS A 561 19.74 -8.20 -42.34
C HIS A 561 21.11 -7.60 -42.73
N ALA A 562 22.03 -7.46 -41.77
CA ALA A 562 23.39 -6.97 -42.08
C ALA A 562 24.26 -8.02 -42.76
N ALA A 563 23.97 -9.30 -42.60
CA ALA A 563 24.66 -10.41 -43.25
C ALA A 563 24.09 -10.74 -44.67
N ALA A 564 22.89 -10.34 -44.97
CA ALA A 564 22.23 -10.60 -46.25
C ALA A 564 22.89 -9.96 -47.48
N PRO A 565 23.50 -8.75 -47.46
CA PRO A 565 24.17 -8.19 -48.63
C PRO A 565 25.56 -8.78 -48.92
N ALA A 566 26.14 -9.62 -48.04
CA ALA A 566 27.46 -10.22 -48.24
C ALA A 566 27.42 -11.55 -49.04
N LEU A 567 26.22 -12.05 -49.38
CA LEU A 567 26.03 -13.30 -50.14
C LEU A 567 25.55 -13.07 -51.60
N SER A 568 25.46 -11.80 -52.05
CA SER A 568 25.02 -11.43 -53.40
C SER A 568 26.12 -10.79 -54.28
N ASN A 569 27.41 -10.92 -53.90
CA ASN A 569 28.57 -10.56 -54.73
C ASN A 569 29.44 -11.77 -55.01
#